data_692a3a8bffbea824e2acade21dd658c6
#
_entry.id   692a3a8bffbea824e2acade21dd658c6
#
_cell.length_a   1.000
_cell.length_b   1.000
_cell.length_c   1.000
_cell.angle_alpha   90.00
_cell.angle_beta   90.00
_cell.angle_gamma   90.00
#
_symmetry.space_group_name_H-M   'P 1'
#
loop_
_entity.id
_entity.type
_entity.pdbx_description
1 polymer ?
#
loop_
_entity_poly.entity_id
_entity_poly.type
_entity_poly.pdbx_seq_one_letter_code
_entity_poly.pdbx_strand_id
1 'polypeptide(L)'
;AYEQLDQQPFQDYNQLPALVDAVQSTLGPQYRPSNLSALGILLEPADHPWCTQWHRDWRDNMSGLDLVSWEADFRDPELFNQVNCALYEDGSTWVVPGSHQRHDLPREIERFPHRPIEKPDVSDLEAAEAERVCWEYVVSMPGAQQLVLGAGDYCLYRNSLWHIGNYVPYRRRATLHDAADTERFIAWRDEHLAAASKRREAGAGIGMPPTR
;
A
#
# COMPACT_ATOMS: atom_id res chain seq x y z
N ALA A 1 9.78 15.63 -10.79
CA ALA A 1 8.47 16.33 -10.88
C ALA A 1 8.12 17.06 -9.59
N TYR A 2 8.36 16.47 -8.42
CA TYR A 2 8.07 17.09 -7.11
C TYR A 2 8.87 18.36 -6.82
N GLU A 3 10.08 18.47 -7.31
CA GLU A 3 10.95 19.67 -7.13
C GLU A 3 10.35 20.94 -7.76
N GLN A 4 9.38 20.78 -8.65
CA GLN A 4 8.69 21.89 -9.32
C GLN A 4 7.42 22.35 -8.60
N LEU A 5 6.99 21.60 -7.56
CA LEU A 5 5.82 21.94 -6.77
C LEU A 5 6.23 22.81 -5.57
N ASP A 6 5.35 23.72 -5.18
CA ASP A 6 5.48 24.39 -3.89
C ASP A 6 5.43 23.35 -2.77
N GLN A 7 6.50 23.28 -1.97
CA GLN A 7 6.64 22.31 -0.90
C GLN A 7 5.92 22.71 0.39
N GLN A 8 5.56 23.98 0.54
CA GLN A 8 4.96 24.48 1.77
C GLN A 8 3.62 23.79 2.12
N PRO A 9 2.68 23.59 1.18
CA PRO A 9 1.43 22.88 1.49
C PRO A 9 1.64 21.44 1.99
N PHE A 10 2.69 20.74 1.53
CA PHE A 10 3.01 19.39 2.00
C PHE A 10 3.62 19.41 3.40
N GLN A 11 4.44 20.41 3.71
CA GLN A 11 4.97 20.63 5.06
C GLN A 11 3.82 20.93 6.04
N ASP A 12 2.91 21.81 5.64
CA ASP A 12 1.75 22.17 6.44
C ASP A 12 0.84 20.95 6.69
N TYR A 13 0.62 20.11 5.66
CA TYR A 13 -0.13 18.87 5.79
C TYR A 13 0.50 17.92 6.82
N ASN A 14 1.81 17.67 6.75
CA ASN A 14 2.48 16.78 7.68
C ASN A 14 2.48 17.27 9.14
N GLN A 15 2.21 18.55 9.35
CA GLN A 15 2.15 19.19 10.66
C GLN A 15 0.71 19.49 11.11
N LEU A 16 -0.31 19.09 10.33
CA LEU A 16 -1.71 19.31 10.72
C LEU A 16 -1.98 18.66 12.07
N PRO A 17 -2.38 19.44 13.10
CA PRO A 17 -2.64 18.89 14.43
C PRO A 17 -3.65 17.75 14.40
N ALA A 18 -4.70 17.86 13.59
CA ALA A 18 -5.72 16.83 13.45
C ALA A 18 -5.15 15.49 12.94
N LEU A 19 -4.19 15.51 12.00
CA LEU A 19 -3.51 14.31 11.51
C LEU A 19 -2.56 13.74 12.58
N VAL A 20 -1.72 14.59 13.16
CA VAL A 20 -0.75 14.19 14.17
C VAL A 20 -1.46 13.61 15.40
N ASP A 21 -2.48 14.31 15.91
CA ASP A 21 -3.26 13.89 17.09
C ASP A 21 -3.99 12.56 16.83
N ALA A 22 -4.57 12.38 15.64
CA ALA A 22 -5.26 11.14 15.29
C ALA A 22 -4.29 9.96 15.18
N VAL A 23 -3.12 10.14 14.56
CA VAL A 23 -2.07 9.11 14.50
C VAL A 23 -1.59 8.77 15.90
N GLN A 24 -1.23 9.77 16.72
CA GLN A 24 -0.69 9.54 18.06
C GLN A 24 -1.71 9.00 19.05
N SER A 25 -2.98 9.41 18.96
CA SER A 25 -4.04 8.87 19.82
C SER A 25 -4.38 7.41 19.49
N THR A 26 -4.17 7.00 18.23
CA THR A 26 -4.48 5.64 17.78
C THR A 26 -3.31 4.68 17.97
N LEU A 27 -2.10 5.11 17.61
CA LEU A 27 -0.91 4.26 17.56
C LEU A 27 0.05 4.50 18.74
N GLY A 28 0.02 5.68 19.34
CA GLY A 28 0.90 6.08 20.43
C GLY A 28 1.77 7.31 20.11
N PRO A 29 2.34 7.95 21.14
CA PRO A 29 3.07 9.22 21.00
C PRO A 29 4.42 9.09 20.27
N GLN A 30 4.92 7.88 20.07
CA GLN A 30 6.17 7.58 19.35
C GLN A 30 6.01 7.70 17.84
N TYR A 31 4.78 7.69 17.31
CA TYR A 31 4.52 7.76 15.88
C TYR A 31 4.61 9.20 15.37
N ARG A 32 5.07 9.32 14.14
CA ARG A 32 5.19 10.58 13.39
C ARG A 32 4.64 10.37 11.98
N PRO A 33 3.99 11.39 11.38
CA PRO A 33 3.88 11.43 9.94
C PRO A 33 5.27 11.32 9.32
N SER A 34 5.38 10.63 8.18
CA SER A 34 6.66 10.47 7.51
C SER A 34 7.23 11.83 7.04
N ASN A 35 8.48 11.86 6.67
CA ASN A 35 9.04 13.06 6.06
C ASN A 35 8.52 13.22 4.61
N LEU A 36 8.65 14.43 4.05
CA LEU A 36 8.16 14.74 2.71
C LEU A 36 8.71 13.85 1.60
N SER A 37 9.84 13.19 1.81
CA SER A 37 10.43 12.28 0.81
C SER A 37 9.61 11.00 0.61
N ALA A 38 8.77 10.64 1.56
CA ALA A 38 7.89 9.48 1.50
C ALA A 38 6.44 9.84 1.11
N LEU A 39 6.08 11.13 1.16
CA LEU A 39 4.75 11.60 0.77
C LEU A 39 4.56 11.51 -0.75
N GLY A 40 3.54 10.79 -1.17
CA GLY A 40 3.12 10.69 -2.56
C GLY A 40 1.78 11.35 -2.81
N ILE A 41 1.54 11.75 -4.06
CA ILE A 41 0.20 12.14 -4.53
C ILE A 41 -0.23 11.11 -5.56
N LEU A 42 -1.29 10.41 -5.27
CA LEU A 42 -1.88 9.41 -6.16
C LEU A 42 -3.06 10.05 -6.91
N LEU A 43 -2.96 10.11 -8.22
CA LEU A 43 -3.96 10.70 -9.11
C LEU A 43 -4.74 9.61 -9.85
N GLU A 44 -5.86 10.01 -10.46
CA GLU A 44 -6.54 9.19 -11.44
C GLU A 44 -5.65 8.90 -12.66
N PRO A 45 -5.85 7.79 -13.37
CA PRO A 45 -5.19 7.55 -14.64
C PRO A 45 -5.65 8.56 -15.71
N ALA A 46 -4.77 8.85 -16.67
CA ALA A 46 -5.05 9.85 -17.69
C ALA A 46 -6.20 9.45 -18.63
N ASP A 47 -6.23 8.20 -19.06
CA ASP A 47 -7.11 7.76 -20.17
C ASP A 47 -7.63 6.33 -20.06
N HIS A 48 -7.01 5.46 -19.24
CA HIS A 48 -7.33 4.04 -19.23
C HIS A 48 -7.48 3.46 -17.84
N PRO A 49 -8.55 2.66 -17.55
CA PRO A 49 -8.71 1.94 -16.29
C PRO A 49 -7.60 0.92 -16.08
N TRP A 50 -7.16 0.77 -14.84
CA TRP A 50 -6.20 -0.26 -14.44
C TRP A 50 -6.29 -0.57 -12.96
N CYS A 51 -5.69 -1.68 -12.52
CA CYS A 51 -5.53 -2.00 -11.11
C CYS A 51 -4.09 -2.41 -10.79
N THR A 52 -3.70 -2.32 -9.52
CA THR A 52 -2.47 -2.97 -9.06
C THR A 52 -2.72 -4.47 -8.87
N GLN A 53 -1.73 -5.24 -8.50
CA GLN A 53 -1.95 -6.58 -7.97
C GLN A 53 -2.44 -6.51 -6.52
N TRP A 54 -3.16 -7.54 -6.05
CA TRP A 54 -3.33 -7.77 -4.63
C TRP A 54 -1.97 -8.02 -3.98
N HIS A 55 -1.66 -7.30 -2.91
CA HIS A 55 -0.36 -7.40 -2.25
C HIS A 55 -0.44 -7.05 -0.76
N ARG A 56 0.59 -7.46 -0.06
CA ARG A 56 1.00 -6.93 1.23
C ARG A 56 2.31 -6.20 1.01
N ASP A 57 2.40 -4.96 1.40
CA ASP A 57 3.62 -4.19 1.20
C ASP A 57 4.83 -4.88 1.83
N TRP A 58 5.97 -4.62 1.28
CA TRP A 58 7.25 -5.24 1.58
C TRP A 58 7.31 -6.70 1.14
N ARG A 59 6.36 -7.54 1.54
CA ARG A 59 6.35 -8.96 1.16
C ARG A 59 6.28 -9.19 -0.35
N ASP A 60 5.34 -8.51 -1.00
CA ASP A 60 4.98 -8.81 -2.39
C ASP A 60 5.55 -7.79 -3.40
N ASN A 61 6.05 -6.64 -2.92
CA ASN A 61 6.56 -5.57 -3.78
C ASN A 61 8.05 -5.23 -3.57
N MET A 62 8.73 -5.85 -2.58
CA MET A 62 10.14 -5.61 -2.31
C MET A 62 11.01 -6.79 -2.75
N SER A 63 11.63 -6.66 -3.93
CA SER A 63 12.57 -7.68 -4.42
C SER A 63 13.79 -7.81 -3.50
N GLY A 64 14.15 -9.05 -3.16
CA GLY A 64 15.29 -9.36 -2.29
C GLY A 64 15.02 -9.21 -0.79
N LEU A 65 13.80 -8.89 -0.39
CA LEU A 65 13.42 -8.91 1.04
C LEU A 65 13.57 -10.31 1.62
N ASP A 66 14.02 -10.39 2.88
CA ASP A 66 13.97 -11.62 3.66
C ASP A 66 12.53 -11.87 4.14
N LEU A 67 11.88 -12.85 3.53
CA LEU A 67 10.51 -13.17 3.88
C LEU A 67 10.38 -13.80 5.27
N VAL A 68 11.44 -14.44 5.78
CA VAL A 68 11.43 -14.99 7.16
C VAL A 68 11.37 -13.84 8.17
N SER A 69 12.17 -12.79 7.95
CA SER A 69 12.13 -11.60 8.81
C SER A 69 10.78 -10.88 8.69
N TRP A 70 10.24 -10.74 7.48
CA TRP A 70 8.92 -10.13 7.30
C TRP A 70 7.81 -10.93 8.01
N GLU A 71 7.82 -12.24 7.90
CA GLU A 71 6.86 -13.13 8.57
C GLU A 71 6.93 -13.06 10.10
N ALA A 72 8.10 -12.79 10.65
CA ALA A 72 8.27 -12.56 12.10
C ALA A 72 7.66 -11.24 12.55
N ASP A 73 7.76 -10.19 11.71
CA ASP A 73 7.53 -8.81 12.10
C ASP A 73 6.21 -8.21 11.60
N PHE A 74 5.56 -8.79 10.58
CA PHE A 74 4.42 -8.14 9.89
C PHE A 74 3.22 -7.82 10.80
N ARG A 75 3.11 -8.45 11.96
CA ARG A 75 2.07 -8.20 12.96
C ARG A 75 2.45 -7.18 14.03
N ASP A 76 3.71 -6.73 14.04
CA ASP A 76 4.16 -5.74 15.00
C ASP A 76 3.43 -4.41 14.78
N PRO A 77 2.73 -3.87 15.80
CA PRO A 77 1.97 -2.62 15.65
C PRO A 77 2.86 -1.40 15.40
N GLU A 78 4.15 -1.46 15.73
CA GLU A 78 5.09 -0.37 15.48
C GLU A 78 5.60 -0.33 14.04
N LEU A 79 5.29 -1.35 13.22
CA LEU A 79 5.76 -1.47 11.86
C LEU A 79 4.61 -1.34 10.84
N PHE A 80 4.94 -0.89 9.64
CA PHE A 80 4.06 -0.96 8.47
C PHE A 80 2.77 -0.13 8.55
N ASN A 81 2.80 1.06 9.16
CA ASN A 81 1.65 1.96 9.22
C ASN A 81 1.67 2.99 8.08
N GLN A 82 0.53 3.22 7.47
CA GLN A 82 0.35 4.04 6.29
C GLN A 82 -0.94 4.85 6.36
N VAL A 83 -0.94 6.02 5.72
CA VAL A 83 -2.08 6.94 5.66
C VAL A 83 -2.44 7.22 4.21
N ASN A 84 -3.73 7.20 3.90
CA ASN A 84 -4.32 7.78 2.70
C ASN A 84 -5.25 8.91 3.11
N CYS A 85 -4.96 10.14 2.66
CA CYS A 85 -5.82 11.30 2.84
C CYS A 85 -6.44 11.69 1.50
N ALA A 86 -7.74 11.57 1.39
CA ALA A 86 -8.47 11.85 0.15
C ALA A 86 -8.76 13.35 0.01
N LEU A 87 -8.31 13.99 -1.08
CA LEU A 87 -8.64 15.39 -1.39
C LEU A 87 -9.94 15.51 -2.20
N TYR A 88 -10.40 14.42 -2.79
CA TYR A 88 -11.71 14.23 -3.40
C TYR A 88 -12.29 12.91 -2.90
N GLU A 89 -13.58 12.65 -3.15
CA GLU A 89 -14.14 11.32 -2.85
C GLU A 89 -13.31 10.23 -3.54
N ASP A 90 -12.78 9.28 -2.77
CA ASP A 90 -11.92 8.19 -3.24
C ASP A 90 -12.46 6.83 -2.80
N GLY A 91 -12.74 5.97 -3.75
CA GLY A 91 -13.09 4.56 -3.56
C GLY A 91 -12.13 3.61 -4.28
N SER A 92 -10.93 4.08 -4.64
CA SER A 92 -9.97 3.27 -5.41
C SER A 92 -9.31 2.17 -4.57
N THR A 93 -9.20 2.36 -3.27
CA THR A 93 -8.49 1.41 -2.40
C THR A 93 -9.44 0.31 -1.90
N TRP A 94 -9.00 -0.94 -2.03
CA TRP A 94 -9.68 -2.11 -1.50
C TRP A 94 -8.76 -2.83 -0.52
N VAL A 95 -9.34 -3.43 0.51
CA VAL A 95 -8.61 -4.10 1.59
C VAL A 95 -9.29 -5.40 1.99
N VAL A 96 -8.55 -6.29 2.66
CA VAL A 96 -9.13 -7.41 3.42
C VAL A 96 -8.97 -7.12 4.91
N PRO A 97 -10.00 -6.64 5.60
CA PRO A 97 -9.91 -6.25 7.00
C PRO A 97 -9.41 -7.38 7.90
N GLY A 98 -8.54 -7.03 8.86
CA GLY A 98 -7.96 -7.98 9.81
C GLY A 98 -6.82 -8.85 9.23
N SER A 99 -6.55 -8.80 7.93
CA SER A 99 -5.50 -9.64 7.32
C SER A 99 -4.07 -9.30 7.79
N HIS A 100 -3.84 -8.09 8.28
CA HIS A 100 -2.56 -7.68 8.89
C HIS A 100 -2.22 -8.40 10.20
N GLN A 101 -3.19 -9.08 10.82
CA GLN A 101 -3.01 -9.78 12.10
C GLN A 101 -2.84 -11.30 11.93
N ARG A 102 -2.89 -11.79 10.72
CA ARG A 102 -2.87 -13.23 10.41
C ARG A 102 -2.12 -13.55 9.13
N HIS A 103 -1.69 -14.78 9.01
CA HIS A 103 -1.19 -15.34 7.74
C HIS A 103 -2.32 -15.44 6.70
N ASP A 104 -1.96 -15.76 5.47
CA ASP A 104 -2.91 -15.97 4.39
C ASP A 104 -3.83 -17.17 4.70
N LEU A 105 -5.11 -17.01 4.44
CA LEU A 105 -6.09 -18.10 4.60
C LEU A 105 -6.01 -19.08 3.42
N PRO A 106 -6.39 -20.35 3.61
CA PRO A 106 -6.40 -21.34 2.51
C PRO A 106 -7.14 -20.84 1.27
N ARG A 107 -8.29 -20.18 1.44
CA ARG A 107 -9.07 -19.61 0.32
C ARG A 107 -8.37 -18.46 -0.42
N GLU A 108 -7.51 -17.70 0.27
CA GLU A 108 -6.70 -16.63 -0.33
C GLU A 108 -5.54 -17.25 -1.13
N ILE A 109 -4.90 -18.28 -0.58
CA ILE A 109 -3.85 -19.06 -1.25
C ILE A 109 -4.41 -19.79 -2.47
N GLU A 110 -5.58 -20.42 -2.36
CA GLU A 110 -6.25 -21.10 -3.47
C GLU A 110 -6.59 -20.13 -4.61
N ARG A 111 -7.06 -18.92 -4.26
CA ARG A 111 -7.37 -17.88 -5.26
C ARG A 111 -6.13 -17.30 -5.92
N PHE A 112 -5.05 -17.12 -5.15
CA PHE A 112 -3.79 -16.54 -5.60
C PHE A 112 -2.60 -17.43 -5.19
N PRO A 113 -2.38 -18.56 -5.87
CA PRO A 113 -1.40 -19.58 -5.47
C PRO A 113 0.05 -19.17 -5.74
N HIS A 114 0.27 -18.23 -6.64
CA HIS A 114 1.61 -17.84 -7.09
C HIS A 114 2.08 -16.52 -6.45
N ARG A 115 3.38 -16.39 -6.26
CA ARG A 115 4.03 -15.16 -5.80
C ARG A 115 5.18 -14.79 -6.75
N PRO A 116 5.32 -13.52 -7.14
CA PRO A 116 4.36 -12.44 -6.87
C PRO A 116 2.98 -12.72 -7.51
N ILE A 117 1.93 -12.12 -6.97
CA ILE A 117 0.60 -12.17 -7.59
C ILE A 117 0.63 -11.34 -8.87
N GLU A 118 0.17 -11.92 -9.95
CA GLU A 118 0.04 -11.22 -11.23
C GLU A 118 -1.27 -10.43 -11.26
N LYS A 119 -1.20 -9.20 -11.76
CA LYS A 119 -2.38 -8.41 -12.09
C LYS A 119 -2.83 -8.74 -13.52
N PRO A 120 -4.11 -8.51 -13.85
CA PRO A 120 -4.55 -8.63 -15.24
C PRO A 120 -3.83 -7.59 -16.10
N ASP A 121 -3.40 -8.01 -17.28
CA ASP A 121 -2.96 -7.09 -18.32
C ASP A 121 -4.18 -6.58 -19.09
N VAL A 122 -4.40 -5.28 -19.01
CA VAL A 122 -5.54 -4.60 -19.63
C VAL A 122 -5.12 -3.59 -20.69
N SER A 123 -3.83 -3.55 -21.02
CA SER A 123 -3.25 -2.53 -21.92
C SER A 123 -3.87 -2.50 -23.31
N ASP A 124 -4.26 -3.66 -23.83
CA ASP A 124 -4.81 -3.83 -25.18
C ASP A 124 -6.35 -3.93 -25.22
N LEU A 125 -7.02 -3.75 -24.05
CA LEU A 125 -8.48 -3.83 -23.97
C LEU A 125 -9.11 -2.46 -24.19
N GLU A 126 -10.36 -2.45 -24.66
CA GLU A 126 -11.18 -1.25 -24.62
C GLU A 126 -11.47 -0.84 -23.17
N ALA A 127 -11.61 0.48 -22.90
CA ALA A 127 -11.71 1.01 -21.55
C ALA A 127 -12.81 0.35 -20.69
N ALA A 128 -13.99 0.10 -21.25
CA ALA A 128 -15.09 -0.55 -20.53
C ALA A 128 -14.77 -2.01 -20.18
N GLU A 129 -14.07 -2.71 -21.06
CA GLU A 129 -13.63 -4.09 -20.81
C GLU A 129 -12.49 -4.13 -19.78
N ALA A 130 -11.53 -3.21 -19.87
CA ALA A 130 -10.46 -3.06 -18.90
C ALA A 130 -11.01 -2.81 -17.50
N GLU A 131 -12.00 -1.92 -17.36
CA GLU A 131 -12.66 -1.65 -16.08
C GLU A 131 -13.35 -2.92 -15.54
N ARG A 132 -14.09 -3.65 -16.38
CA ARG A 132 -14.76 -4.89 -15.98
C ARG A 132 -13.75 -5.94 -15.50
N VAL A 133 -12.66 -6.15 -16.23
CA VAL A 133 -11.60 -7.11 -15.88
C VAL A 133 -10.93 -6.75 -14.58
N CYS A 134 -10.59 -5.46 -14.38
CA CYS A 134 -10.04 -4.98 -13.11
C CYS A 134 -11.02 -5.19 -11.95
N TRP A 135 -12.29 -4.84 -12.13
CA TRP A 135 -13.32 -5.05 -11.12
C TRP A 135 -13.46 -6.52 -10.71
N GLU A 136 -13.59 -7.42 -11.69
CA GLU A 136 -13.72 -8.87 -11.43
C GLU A 136 -12.50 -9.42 -10.68
N TYR A 137 -11.30 -8.95 -11.04
CA TYR A 137 -10.07 -9.31 -10.34
C TYR A 137 -10.07 -8.82 -8.90
N VAL A 138 -10.45 -7.57 -8.67
CA VAL A 138 -10.46 -6.95 -7.33
C VAL A 138 -11.45 -7.65 -6.41
N VAL A 139 -12.70 -7.86 -6.86
CA VAL A 139 -13.74 -8.51 -6.02
C VAL A 139 -13.53 -10.01 -5.85
N SER A 140 -12.62 -10.61 -6.59
CA SER A 140 -12.31 -12.04 -6.48
C SER A 140 -11.51 -12.40 -5.22
N MET A 141 -10.90 -11.43 -4.54
CA MET A 141 -10.20 -11.68 -3.28
C MET A 141 -11.20 -11.99 -2.17
N PRO A 142 -11.09 -13.13 -1.49
CA PRO A 142 -12.00 -13.48 -0.40
C PRO A 142 -11.98 -12.46 0.75
N GLY A 143 -13.10 -11.83 1.00
CA GLY A 143 -13.25 -10.82 2.06
C GLY A 143 -12.82 -9.40 1.66
N ALA A 144 -12.60 -9.14 0.36
CA ALA A 144 -12.33 -7.80 -0.14
C ALA A 144 -13.44 -6.82 0.21
N GLN A 145 -13.07 -5.65 0.68
CA GLN A 145 -13.96 -4.53 0.97
C GLN A 145 -13.39 -3.25 0.38
N GLN A 146 -14.26 -2.44 -0.21
CA GLN A 146 -13.89 -1.13 -0.72
C GLN A 146 -13.79 -0.12 0.44
N LEU A 147 -12.72 0.66 0.46
CA LEU A 147 -12.64 1.86 1.29
C LEU A 147 -13.23 3.03 0.51
N VAL A 148 -14.22 3.67 1.09
CA VAL A 148 -14.80 4.90 0.53
C VAL A 148 -14.49 6.04 1.48
N LEU A 149 -13.72 7.01 1.01
CA LEU A 149 -13.30 8.20 1.73
C LEU A 149 -13.94 9.42 1.10
N GLY A 150 -14.58 10.27 1.90
CA GLY A 150 -15.00 11.61 1.49
C GLY A 150 -13.80 12.55 1.38
N ALA A 151 -13.98 13.69 0.72
CA ALA A 151 -12.96 14.73 0.66
C ALA A 151 -12.59 15.23 2.07
N GLY A 152 -11.32 15.20 2.42
CA GLY A 152 -10.82 15.54 3.75
C GLY A 152 -10.75 14.36 4.73
N ASP A 153 -11.34 13.23 4.40
CA ASP A 153 -11.17 12.00 5.20
C ASP A 153 -9.78 11.39 4.99
N TYR A 154 -9.31 10.66 5.99
CA TYR A 154 -8.13 9.82 5.83
C TYR A 154 -8.32 8.45 6.47
N CYS A 155 -7.59 7.48 5.94
CA CYS A 155 -7.53 6.12 6.44
C CYS A 155 -6.13 5.85 6.97
N LEU A 156 -6.04 5.51 8.26
CA LEU A 156 -4.82 4.98 8.87
C LEU A 156 -4.93 3.45 8.84
N TYR A 157 -3.99 2.79 8.19
CA TYR A 157 -4.01 1.33 8.06
C TYR A 157 -2.60 0.75 8.07
N ARG A 158 -2.52 -0.54 8.31
CA ARG A 158 -1.26 -1.28 8.21
C ARG A 158 -1.09 -1.81 6.79
N ASN A 159 -0.07 -1.38 6.10
CA ASN A 159 0.19 -1.80 4.72
C ASN A 159 0.66 -3.26 4.60
N SER A 160 0.87 -3.95 5.73
CA SER A 160 1.00 -5.41 5.79
C SER A 160 -0.34 -6.16 5.63
N LEU A 161 -1.50 -5.46 5.59
CA LEU A 161 -2.77 -6.09 5.21
C LEU A 161 -2.83 -6.34 3.69
N TRP A 162 -3.69 -7.26 3.27
CA TRP A 162 -4.03 -7.38 1.87
C TRP A 162 -4.73 -6.12 1.37
N HIS A 163 -4.16 -5.48 0.36
CA HIS A 163 -4.75 -4.30 -0.26
C HIS A 163 -4.45 -4.22 -1.76
N ILE A 164 -5.20 -3.37 -2.44
CA ILE A 164 -5.11 -3.16 -3.89
C ILE A 164 -5.67 -1.78 -4.25
N GLY A 165 -5.17 -1.18 -5.32
CA GLY A 165 -5.78 -0.03 -5.98
C GLY A 165 -6.49 -0.41 -7.26
N ASN A 166 -7.69 0.14 -7.47
CA ASN A 166 -8.49 0.00 -8.70
C ASN A 166 -8.90 1.39 -9.19
N TYR A 167 -8.47 1.76 -10.38
CA TYR A 167 -8.46 3.13 -10.87
C TYR A 167 -9.21 3.28 -12.17
N VAL A 168 -9.99 4.36 -12.27
CA VAL A 168 -10.72 4.75 -13.47
C VAL A 168 -10.47 6.21 -13.82
N PRO A 169 -10.37 6.59 -15.12
CA PRO A 169 -9.97 7.94 -15.52
C PRO A 169 -11.09 8.98 -15.32
N TYR A 170 -12.35 8.56 -15.27
CA TYR A 170 -13.50 9.47 -15.15
C TYR A 170 -13.85 9.86 -13.70
N ARG A 171 -13.19 9.28 -12.70
CA ARG A 171 -13.30 9.66 -11.29
C ARG A 171 -12.07 10.46 -10.89
N ARG A 172 -12.28 11.75 -10.65
CA ARG A 172 -11.21 12.62 -10.17
C ARG A 172 -10.65 12.09 -8.86
N ARG A 173 -9.34 12.00 -8.79
CA ARG A 173 -8.60 11.51 -7.63
C ARG A 173 -7.39 12.37 -7.34
N ALA A 174 -7.23 12.75 -6.09
CA ALA A 174 -5.96 13.17 -5.53
C ALA A 174 -5.92 12.68 -4.08
N THR A 175 -5.05 11.73 -3.81
CA THR A 175 -4.89 11.13 -2.49
C THR A 175 -3.46 11.34 -2.03
N LEU A 176 -3.28 12.01 -0.90
CA LEU A 176 -2.00 12.11 -0.24
C LEU A 176 -1.71 10.76 0.41
N HIS A 177 -0.63 10.16 -0.03
CA HIS A 177 -0.20 8.84 0.39
C HIS A 177 1.07 8.98 1.22
N ASP A 178 0.99 8.58 2.48
CA ASP A 178 2.03 8.83 3.46
C ASP A 178 2.19 7.64 4.41
N ALA A 179 3.20 7.66 5.25
CA ALA A 179 3.42 6.68 6.30
C ALA A 179 3.29 7.31 7.69
N ALA A 180 2.95 6.48 8.68
CA ALA A 180 3.07 6.83 10.08
C ALA A 180 4.23 6.02 10.67
N ASP A 181 5.39 6.68 10.84
CA ASP A 181 6.65 6.03 11.16
C ASP A 181 6.97 6.07 12.66
N THR A 182 7.66 5.04 13.13
CA THR A 182 8.40 5.02 14.39
C THR A 182 9.90 4.95 14.11
N GLU A 183 10.74 5.28 15.09
CA GLU A 183 12.19 5.06 14.99
C GLU A 183 12.51 3.57 14.74
N ARG A 184 11.72 2.68 15.33
CA ARG A 184 11.84 1.25 15.14
C ARG A 184 11.55 0.83 13.69
N PHE A 185 10.50 1.38 13.08
CA PHE A 185 10.21 1.09 11.66
C PHE A 185 11.30 1.65 10.75
N ILE A 186 11.78 2.85 11.01
CA ILE A 186 12.87 3.46 10.23
C ILE A 186 14.12 2.57 10.29
N ALA A 187 14.52 2.10 11.48
CA ALA A 187 15.65 1.20 11.65
C ALA A 187 15.44 -0.13 10.91
N TRP A 188 14.26 -0.75 11.07
CA TRP A 188 13.88 -1.98 10.37
C TRP A 188 13.95 -1.81 8.85
N ARG A 189 13.36 -0.74 8.35
CA ARG A 189 13.34 -0.41 6.92
C ARG A 189 14.75 -0.28 6.36
N ASP A 190 15.59 0.51 7.00
CA ASP A 190 16.93 0.82 6.52
C ASP A 190 17.83 -0.43 6.52
N GLU A 191 17.74 -1.27 7.54
CA GLU A 191 18.42 -2.57 7.59
C GLU A 191 17.97 -3.50 6.47
N HIS A 192 16.65 -3.67 6.29
CA HIS A 192 16.10 -4.60 5.31
C HIS A 192 16.27 -4.12 3.87
N LEU A 193 16.23 -2.81 3.61
CA LEU A 193 16.56 -2.24 2.30
C LEU A 193 18.02 -2.49 1.93
N ALA A 194 18.95 -2.27 2.86
CA ALA A 194 20.36 -2.53 2.63
C ALA A 194 20.65 -4.02 2.37
N ALA A 195 20.01 -4.91 3.14
CA ALA A 195 20.12 -6.36 2.95
C ALA A 195 19.49 -6.81 1.63
N ALA A 196 18.32 -6.28 1.25
CA ALA A 196 17.66 -6.58 -0.01
C ALA A 196 18.49 -6.13 -1.23
N SER A 197 19.13 -4.95 -1.15
CA SER A 197 20.05 -4.48 -2.20
C SER A 197 21.20 -5.46 -2.43
N LYS A 198 21.87 -5.87 -1.36
CA LYS A 198 22.96 -6.86 -1.44
C LYS A 198 22.52 -8.19 -2.05
N ARG A 199 21.31 -8.68 -1.70
CA ARG A 199 20.77 -9.92 -2.28
C ARG A 199 20.47 -9.77 -3.77
N ARG A 200 19.91 -8.64 -4.21
CA ARG A 200 19.68 -8.36 -5.64
C ARG A 200 20.98 -8.30 -6.42
N GLU A 201 22.00 -7.65 -5.89
CA GLU A 201 23.35 -7.58 -6.50
C GLU A 201 23.99 -8.97 -6.61
N ALA A 202 23.72 -9.86 -5.65
CA ALA A 202 24.17 -11.24 -5.67
C ALA A 202 23.33 -12.18 -6.57
N GLY A 203 22.35 -11.66 -7.32
CA GLY A 203 21.50 -12.42 -8.23
C GLY A 203 20.38 -13.21 -7.56
N ALA A 204 20.08 -12.94 -6.30
CA ALA A 204 18.92 -13.52 -5.63
C ALA A 204 17.63 -12.85 -6.17
N GLY A 205 16.84 -13.60 -6.92
CA GLY A 205 15.50 -13.18 -7.36
C GLY A 205 14.54 -12.91 -6.20
N ILE A 206 13.28 -12.55 -6.50
CA ILE A 206 12.23 -12.44 -5.49
C ILE A 206 12.13 -13.76 -4.73
N GLY A 207 12.45 -13.72 -3.43
CA GLY A 207 12.44 -14.91 -2.60
C GLY A 207 11.05 -15.54 -2.58
N MET A 208 10.93 -16.76 -3.07
CA MET A 208 9.73 -17.56 -2.82
C MET A 208 9.74 -17.99 -1.35
N PRO A 209 8.62 -17.86 -0.61
CA PRO A 209 8.56 -18.44 0.72
C PRO A 209 8.78 -19.94 0.64
N PRO A 210 9.41 -20.57 1.64
CA PRO A 210 9.52 -22.01 1.68
C PRO A 210 8.11 -22.63 1.65
N THR A 211 7.88 -23.49 0.70
CA THR A 211 6.69 -24.36 0.67
C THR A 211 6.70 -25.22 1.92
N ARG A 212 5.77 -24.99 2.83
CA ARG A 212 5.42 -25.93 3.90
C ARG A 212 4.32 -26.85 3.47
#